data_e3e8d45126cd467898ce576305f03934
#
_entry.id   e3e8d45126cd467898ce576305f03934
#
_cell.length_a   1.000
_cell.length_b   1.000
_cell.length_c   1.000
_cell.angle_alpha   90.00
_cell.angle_beta   90.00
_cell.angle_gamma   90.00
#
_symmetry.space_group_name_H-M   'P 1'
#
loop_
_entity.id
_entity.type
_entity.pdbx_description
1 polymer ?
#
loop_
_entity_poly.entity_id
_entity_poly.type
_entity_poly.pdbx_seq_one_letter_code
_entity_poly.pdbx_strand_id
1 'polypeptide(L)'
;RATLWMNELLMDLEEVEHRISTLKLLGSKGTTGTQASFLELFDGDHEKVKLLEEKIAKEMGFTAVVPVSGQTYSRKMDANVLATLSGIAQSASKFATDMRLLCHLKEVEEPFEKNQIGSSAMPYKRNPMRCERICSLARYVMVDAQNPAITSATQWFERTLDDSANKRISIPEAFLCLLYTSDAAD
;
A
#
# COMPACT_ATOMS: atom_id res chain seq x y z
N ARG A 1 11.94 -21.24 13.32
CA ARG A 1 12.09 -20.01 12.49
C ARG A 1 10.93 -19.89 11.52
N ALA A 2 10.63 -20.90 10.70
CA ALA A 2 9.53 -20.84 9.74
C ALA A 2 8.21 -20.38 10.38
N THR A 3 7.88 -20.88 11.54
CA THR A 3 6.67 -20.48 12.29
C THR A 3 6.66 -19.00 12.67
N LEU A 4 7.82 -18.40 12.95
CA LEU A 4 7.92 -16.96 13.22
C LEU A 4 7.63 -16.15 11.95
N TRP A 5 8.21 -16.53 10.81
CA TRP A 5 7.94 -15.87 9.53
C TRP A 5 6.47 -15.98 9.13
N MET A 6 5.88 -17.17 9.31
CA MET A 6 4.46 -17.38 9.05
C MET A 6 3.57 -16.50 9.94
N ASN A 7 3.94 -16.35 11.21
CA ASN A 7 3.17 -15.50 12.13
C ASN A 7 3.20 -14.03 11.73
N GLU A 8 4.34 -13.51 11.29
CA GLU A 8 4.43 -12.13 10.77
C GLU A 8 3.55 -11.93 9.55
N LEU A 9 3.56 -12.88 8.61
CA LEU A 9 2.69 -12.83 7.42
C LEU A 9 1.19 -12.94 7.77
N LEU A 10 0.83 -13.68 8.82
CA LEU A 10 -0.56 -13.71 9.31
C LEU A 10 -0.98 -12.35 9.89
N MET A 11 -0.10 -11.69 10.64
CA MET A 11 -0.35 -10.33 11.14
C MET A 11 -0.53 -9.34 9.98
N ASP A 12 0.27 -9.46 8.92
CA ASP A 12 0.12 -8.64 7.72
C ASP A 12 -1.23 -8.91 7.03
N LEU A 13 -1.65 -10.16 6.93
CA LEU A 13 -2.95 -10.51 6.36
C LEU A 13 -4.11 -9.89 7.15
N GLU A 14 -4.09 -9.99 8.47
CA GLU A 14 -5.08 -9.37 9.36
C GLU A 14 -5.15 -7.84 9.14
N GLU A 15 -3.98 -7.17 9.01
CA GLU A 15 -3.94 -5.73 8.76
C GLU A 15 -4.49 -5.38 7.35
N VAL A 16 -4.20 -6.20 6.33
CA VAL A 16 -4.76 -6.01 4.97
C VAL A 16 -6.28 -6.16 5.00
N GLU A 17 -6.80 -7.20 5.63
CA GLU A 17 -8.25 -7.41 5.76
C GLU A 17 -8.92 -6.26 6.52
N HIS A 18 -8.31 -5.82 7.62
CA HIS A 18 -8.77 -4.64 8.34
C HIS A 18 -8.77 -3.40 7.45
N ARG A 19 -7.70 -3.18 6.67
CA ARG A 19 -7.59 -2.04 5.77
C ARG A 19 -8.66 -2.06 4.69
N ILE A 20 -8.90 -3.20 4.07
CA ILE A 20 -9.95 -3.38 3.07
C ILE A 20 -11.33 -3.09 3.68
N SER A 21 -11.61 -3.61 4.86
CA SER A 21 -12.91 -3.42 5.53
C SER A 21 -13.19 -1.96 5.95
N THR A 22 -12.13 -1.18 6.16
CA THR A 22 -12.24 0.23 6.58
C THR A 22 -12.18 1.24 5.43
N LEU A 23 -11.86 0.80 4.20
CA LEU A 23 -11.87 1.67 3.03
C LEU A 23 -13.30 2.11 2.70
N LYS A 24 -13.45 3.41 2.44
CA LYS A 24 -14.72 4.03 2.08
C LYS A 24 -14.56 4.81 0.79
N LEU A 25 -15.62 4.80 -0.01
CA LEU A 25 -15.68 5.66 -1.18
C LEU A 25 -15.77 7.12 -0.73
N LEU A 26 -15.14 8.06 -1.45
CA LEU A 26 -15.34 9.49 -1.20
C LEU A 26 -16.84 9.85 -1.30
N GLY A 27 -17.52 9.25 -2.26
CA GLY A 27 -18.91 9.57 -2.57
C GLY A 27 -19.05 10.81 -3.44
N SER A 28 -20.28 11.23 -3.63
CA SER A 28 -20.63 12.41 -4.42
C SER A 28 -20.74 13.62 -3.49
N LYS A 29 -19.59 14.25 -3.17
CA LYS A 29 -19.50 15.33 -2.19
C LYS A 29 -19.62 16.72 -2.79
N GLY A 30 -19.51 16.85 -4.12
CA GLY A 30 -19.43 18.14 -4.79
C GLY A 30 -18.03 18.77 -4.66
N THR A 31 -17.88 19.98 -5.16
CA THR A 31 -16.58 20.68 -5.26
C THR A 31 -15.97 21.01 -3.90
N THR A 32 -16.81 21.26 -2.89
CA THR A 32 -16.38 21.72 -1.56
C THR A 32 -16.62 20.71 -0.44
N GLY A 33 -17.21 19.57 -0.76
CA GLY A 33 -17.60 18.55 0.23
C GLY A 33 -18.95 18.79 0.91
N THR A 34 -19.62 19.89 0.60
CA THR A 34 -20.88 20.31 1.26
C THR A 34 -22.14 19.68 0.66
N GLN A 35 -22.05 19.13 -0.55
CA GLN A 35 -23.19 18.60 -1.32
C GLN A 35 -24.29 19.65 -1.64
N ALA A 36 -24.00 20.94 -1.51
CA ALA A 36 -24.97 22.02 -1.68
C ALA A 36 -25.63 22.00 -3.06
N SER A 37 -24.89 21.73 -4.13
CA SER A 37 -25.42 21.63 -5.49
C SER A 37 -26.37 20.43 -5.67
N PHE A 38 -26.14 19.31 -5.00
CA PHE A 38 -27.06 18.18 -5.02
C PHE A 38 -28.33 18.46 -4.19
N LEU A 39 -28.18 19.18 -3.06
CA LEU A 39 -29.30 19.56 -2.26
C LEU A 39 -30.23 20.52 -3.03
N GLU A 40 -29.64 21.47 -3.78
CA GLU A 40 -30.41 22.37 -4.66
C GLU A 40 -31.10 21.58 -5.78
N LEU A 41 -30.41 20.64 -6.42
CA LEU A 41 -30.96 19.77 -7.47
C LEU A 41 -32.17 18.96 -6.99
N PHE A 42 -32.21 18.59 -5.73
CA PHE A 42 -33.29 17.84 -5.10
C PHE A 42 -34.25 18.70 -4.29
N ASP A 43 -34.35 20.00 -4.59
CA ASP A 43 -35.27 20.94 -3.94
C ASP A 43 -35.20 20.93 -2.40
N GLY A 44 -34.00 20.78 -1.85
CA GLY A 44 -33.76 20.75 -0.41
C GLY A 44 -33.99 19.40 0.28
N ASP A 45 -34.20 18.33 -0.49
CA ASP A 45 -34.46 16.99 0.04
C ASP A 45 -33.14 16.29 0.45
N HIS A 46 -32.79 16.36 1.73
CA HIS A 46 -31.60 15.75 2.30
C HIS A 46 -31.58 14.21 2.19
N GLU A 47 -32.75 13.56 2.21
CA GLU A 47 -32.81 12.10 2.13
C GLU A 47 -32.47 11.60 0.72
N LYS A 48 -32.86 12.35 -0.32
CA LYS A 48 -32.45 12.06 -1.70
C LYS A 48 -30.94 12.21 -1.89
N VAL A 49 -30.31 13.19 -1.25
CA VAL A 49 -28.85 13.36 -1.29
C VAL A 49 -28.14 12.16 -0.65
N LYS A 50 -28.60 11.69 0.50
CA LYS A 50 -28.05 10.47 1.15
C LYS A 50 -28.27 9.23 0.29
N LEU A 51 -29.47 9.04 -0.25
CA LEU A 51 -29.79 7.91 -1.11
C LEU A 51 -28.94 7.90 -2.38
N LEU A 52 -28.62 9.07 -2.93
CA LEU A 52 -27.68 9.19 -4.06
C LEU A 52 -26.31 8.62 -3.70
N GLU A 53 -25.75 9.00 -2.57
CA GLU A 53 -24.46 8.49 -2.11
C GLU A 53 -24.45 6.97 -1.88
N GLU A 54 -25.51 6.46 -1.25
CA GLU A 54 -25.66 5.02 -1.01
C GLU A 54 -25.72 4.22 -2.34
N LYS A 55 -26.46 4.72 -3.32
CA LYS A 55 -26.54 4.10 -4.64
C LYS A 55 -25.18 4.12 -5.36
N ILE A 56 -24.50 5.25 -5.34
CA ILE A 56 -23.17 5.38 -5.95
C ILE A 56 -22.17 4.42 -5.26
N ALA A 57 -22.17 4.37 -3.93
CA ALA A 57 -21.32 3.46 -3.19
C ALA A 57 -21.56 2.00 -3.58
N LYS A 58 -22.82 1.59 -3.65
CA LYS A 58 -23.22 0.25 -4.04
C LYS A 58 -22.79 -0.11 -5.47
N GLU A 59 -23.02 0.78 -6.44
CA GLU A 59 -22.62 0.59 -7.84
C GLU A 59 -21.09 0.49 -7.98
N MET A 60 -20.34 1.21 -7.13
CA MET A 60 -18.87 1.16 -7.09
C MET A 60 -18.33 0.00 -6.25
N GLY A 61 -19.18 -0.85 -5.67
CA GLY A 61 -18.77 -2.00 -4.86
C GLY A 61 -18.31 -1.67 -3.44
N PHE A 62 -18.64 -0.48 -2.93
CA PHE A 62 -18.33 -0.06 -1.58
C PHE A 62 -19.52 -0.21 -0.63
N THR A 63 -19.23 -0.53 0.63
CA THR A 63 -20.25 -0.66 1.68
C THR A 63 -20.60 0.66 2.36
N ALA A 64 -19.72 1.68 2.23
CA ALA A 64 -19.91 2.97 2.87
C ALA A 64 -19.18 4.09 2.13
N VAL A 65 -19.62 5.32 2.38
CA VAL A 65 -18.95 6.55 1.94
C VAL A 65 -18.28 7.24 3.11
N VAL A 66 -17.30 8.09 2.80
CA VAL A 66 -16.65 8.96 3.78
C VAL A 66 -17.70 9.94 4.33
N PRO A 67 -17.93 9.99 5.65
CA PRO A 67 -19.00 10.81 6.21
C PRO A 67 -18.73 12.32 6.14
N VAL A 68 -17.47 12.71 6.24
CA VAL A 68 -17.03 14.12 6.20
C VAL A 68 -15.82 14.23 5.29
N SER A 69 -15.88 15.16 4.34
CA SER A 69 -14.76 15.48 3.48
C SER A 69 -14.79 16.97 3.08
N GLY A 70 -13.63 17.49 2.69
CA GLY A 70 -13.57 18.74 1.94
C GLY A 70 -13.66 18.46 0.44
N GLN A 71 -12.85 19.15 -0.35
CA GLN A 71 -12.74 18.90 -1.79
C GLN A 71 -12.26 17.48 -2.11
N THR A 72 -11.47 16.88 -1.23
CA THR A 72 -10.92 15.52 -1.36
C THR A 72 -11.12 14.76 -0.06
N TYR A 73 -10.98 13.43 -0.12
CA TYR A 73 -10.88 12.62 1.09
C TYR A 73 -9.61 12.94 1.88
N SER A 74 -9.62 12.64 3.17
CA SER A 74 -8.44 12.83 4.02
C SER A 74 -7.23 12.02 3.50
N ARG A 75 -6.09 12.69 3.31
CA ARG A 75 -4.84 12.03 2.88
C ARG A 75 -4.29 11.03 3.91
N LYS A 76 -4.86 11.02 5.11
CA LYS A 76 -4.61 9.97 6.09
C LYS A 76 -5.03 8.58 5.58
N MET A 77 -6.00 8.48 4.66
CA MET A 77 -6.36 7.23 4.03
C MET A 77 -5.20 6.67 3.20
N ASP A 78 -4.55 7.51 2.40
CA ASP A 78 -3.37 7.13 1.62
C ASP A 78 -2.22 6.69 2.55
N ALA A 79 -1.97 7.45 3.63
CA ALA A 79 -0.96 7.13 4.63
C ALA A 79 -1.22 5.77 5.30
N ASN A 80 -2.47 5.47 5.63
CA ASN A 80 -2.84 4.19 6.23
C ASN A 80 -2.62 3.02 5.25
N VAL A 81 -2.97 3.19 3.96
CA VAL A 81 -2.73 2.16 2.94
C VAL A 81 -1.24 1.88 2.80
N LEU A 82 -0.40 2.91 2.66
CA LEU A 82 1.04 2.72 2.51
C LEU A 82 1.70 2.20 3.80
N ALA A 83 1.16 2.52 4.97
CA ALA A 83 1.61 1.92 6.23
C ALA A 83 1.38 0.39 6.25
N THR A 84 0.24 -0.07 5.75
CA THR A 84 -0.05 -1.51 5.59
C THR A 84 0.94 -2.16 4.63
N LEU A 85 1.20 -1.56 3.45
CA LEU A 85 2.20 -2.08 2.50
C LEU A 85 3.62 -2.09 3.09
N SER A 86 3.96 -1.08 3.88
CA SER A 86 5.23 -1.02 4.61
C SER A 86 5.36 -2.15 5.63
N GLY A 87 4.28 -2.57 6.29
CA GLY A 87 4.26 -3.73 7.18
C GLY A 87 4.65 -5.00 6.44
N ILE A 88 4.00 -5.28 5.31
CA ILE A 88 4.32 -6.44 4.46
C ILE A 88 5.79 -6.40 3.99
N ALA A 89 6.26 -5.21 3.59
CA ALA A 89 7.67 -5.03 3.20
C ALA A 89 8.65 -5.32 4.34
N GLN A 90 8.29 -5.01 5.59
CA GLN A 90 9.08 -5.34 6.77
C GLN A 90 9.19 -6.84 6.97
N SER A 91 8.09 -7.57 6.89
CA SER A 91 8.05 -9.05 7.00
C SER A 91 8.87 -9.70 5.88
N ALA A 92 8.71 -9.26 4.64
CA ALA A 92 9.48 -9.73 3.50
C ALA A 92 10.99 -9.48 3.68
N SER A 93 11.36 -8.28 4.12
CA SER A 93 12.76 -7.92 4.39
C SER A 93 13.37 -8.74 5.52
N LYS A 94 12.60 -8.98 6.59
CA LYS A 94 13.01 -9.81 7.72
C LYS A 94 13.28 -11.24 7.26
N PHE A 95 12.34 -11.85 6.56
CA PHE A 95 12.50 -13.19 5.98
C PHE A 95 13.74 -13.28 5.09
N ALA A 96 13.86 -12.37 4.12
CA ALA A 96 14.98 -12.36 3.18
C ALA A 96 16.34 -12.14 3.86
N THR A 97 16.38 -11.34 4.92
CA THR A 97 17.58 -11.13 5.72
C THR A 97 17.99 -12.41 6.44
N ASP A 98 17.06 -13.11 7.06
CA ASP A 98 17.32 -14.38 7.73
C ASP A 98 17.81 -15.43 6.72
N MET A 99 17.18 -15.53 5.53
CA MET A 99 17.63 -16.42 4.46
C MET A 99 19.06 -16.10 4.02
N ARG A 100 19.41 -14.83 3.85
CA ARG A 100 20.78 -14.42 3.49
C ARG A 100 21.81 -14.84 4.56
N LEU A 101 21.46 -14.71 5.83
CA LEU A 101 22.30 -15.16 6.94
C LEU A 101 22.45 -16.69 6.95
N LEU A 102 21.37 -17.42 6.73
CA LEU A 102 21.39 -18.89 6.64
C LEU A 102 22.21 -19.38 5.44
N CYS A 103 22.12 -18.69 4.29
CA CYS A 103 22.96 -18.96 3.13
C CYS A 103 24.46 -18.71 3.44
N HIS A 104 24.77 -17.63 4.19
CA HIS A 104 26.12 -17.35 4.64
C HIS A 104 26.68 -18.48 5.54
N LEU A 105 25.84 -19.00 6.44
CA LEU A 105 26.17 -20.13 7.32
C LEU A 105 26.17 -21.48 6.60
N LYS A 106 25.80 -21.52 5.33
CA LYS A 106 25.65 -22.75 4.51
C LYS A 106 24.62 -23.73 5.07
N GLU A 107 23.63 -23.24 5.79
CA GLU A 107 22.50 -24.05 6.30
C GLU A 107 21.40 -24.22 5.25
N VAL A 108 21.26 -23.26 4.35
CA VAL A 108 20.34 -23.28 3.21
C VAL A 108 21.01 -22.69 1.97
N GLU A 109 20.45 -22.97 0.82
CA GLU A 109 20.83 -22.34 -0.45
C GLU A 109 19.56 -21.86 -1.16
N GLU A 110 19.64 -20.68 -1.78
CA GLU A 110 18.60 -20.19 -2.67
C GLU A 110 18.63 -21.03 -3.97
N PRO A 111 17.46 -21.44 -4.53
CA PRO A 111 17.43 -22.17 -5.77
C PRO A 111 18.17 -21.44 -6.88
N PHE A 112 19.04 -22.15 -7.58
CA PHE A 112 19.84 -21.61 -8.67
C PHE A 112 19.32 -22.15 -10.01
N GLU A 113 18.95 -21.26 -10.91
CA GLU A 113 18.43 -21.64 -12.21
C GLU A 113 19.52 -22.23 -13.10
N LYS A 114 19.16 -23.19 -13.98
CA LYS A 114 20.10 -23.88 -14.86
C LYS A 114 20.95 -22.94 -15.73
N ASN A 115 20.38 -21.81 -16.11
CA ASN A 115 21.03 -20.79 -16.97
C ASN A 115 21.52 -19.56 -16.19
N GLN A 116 21.43 -19.57 -14.87
CA GLN A 116 21.85 -18.46 -14.03
C GLN A 116 23.37 -18.45 -13.89
N ILE A 117 23.98 -17.30 -14.19
CA ILE A 117 25.42 -17.07 -14.01
C ILE A 117 25.60 -16.27 -12.72
N GLY A 118 26.37 -16.81 -11.77
CA GLY A 118 26.59 -16.18 -10.48
C GLY A 118 27.42 -14.88 -10.57
N SER A 119 28.43 -14.87 -11.44
CA SER A 119 29.28 -13.73 -11.75
C SER A 119 30.12 -14.04 -13.00
N SER A 120 30.38 -13.02 -13.83
CA SER A 120 31.30 -13.17 -14.97
C SER A 120 32.73 -13.52 -14.56
N ALA A 121 33.18 -13.06 -13.39
CA ALA A 121 34.52 -13.31 -12.85
C ALA A 121 34.59 -14.62 -12.04
N MET A 122 33.49 -15.03 -11.42
CA MET A 122 33.41 -16.20 -10.54
C MET A 122 32.12 -16.98 -10.81
N PRO A 123 32.06 -17.81 -11.87
CA PRO A 123 30.82 -18.52 -12.27
C PRO A 123 30.29 -19.49 -11.20
N TYR A 124 31.16 -19.95 -10.30
CA TYR A 124 30.80 -20.83 -9.17
C TYR A 124 30.22 -20.09 -7.96
N LYS A 125 30.20 -18.74 -7.98
CA LYS A 125 29.70 -17.95 -6.86
C LYS A 125 28.19 -18.11 -6.74
N ARG A 126 27.72 -18.49 -5.56
CA ARG A 126 26.31 -18.61 -5.19
C ARG A 126 25.95 -17.50 -4.21
N ASN A 127 25.20 -16.52 -4.68
CA ASN A 127 24.66 -15.44 -3.86
C ASN A 127 23.15 -15.59 -3.75
N PRO A 128 22.55 -15.26 -2.61
CA PRO A 128 21.09 -15.22 -2.46
C PRO A 128 20.54 -13.96 -3.14
N MET A 129 20.57 -13.93 -4.48
CA MET A 129 20.27 -12.72 -5.27
C MET A 129 18.81 -12.29 -5.18
N ARG A 130 17.89 -13.27 -5.07
CA ARG A 130 16.46 -12.98 -4.87
C ARG A 130 16.24 -12.32 -3.52
N CYS A 131 16.78 -12.87 -2.44
CA CYS A 131 16.69 -12.29 -1.10
C CYS A 131 17.38 -10.92 -1.02
N GLU A 132 18.47 -10.69 -1.74
CA GLU A 132 19.12 -9.37 -1.82
C GLU A 132 18.18 -8.35 -2.52
N ARG A 133 17.50 -8.75 -3.58
CA ARG A 133 16.52 -7.93 -4.29
C ARG A 133 15.32 -7.61 -3.40
N ILE A 134 14.76 -8.62 -2.71
CA ILE A 134 13.68 -8.44 -1.74
C ILE A 134 14.05 -7.38 -0.69
N CYS A 135 15.20 -7.52 -0.06
CA CYS A 135 15.67 -6.53 0.93
C CYS A 135 15.79 -5.12 0.35
N SER A 136 16.23 -4.99 -0.90
CA SER A 136 16.39 -3.70 -1.57
C SER A 136 15.04 -3.02 -1.84
N LEU A 137 14.11 -3.75 -2.45
CA LEU A 137 12.79 -3.23 -2.80
C LEU A 137 11.92 -2.98 -1.57
N ALA A 138 11.95 -3.88 -0.60
CA ALA A 138 11.23 -3.71 0.67
C ALA A 138 11.67 -2.41 1.40
N ARG A 139 12.97 -2.12 1.42
CA ARG A 139 13.47 -0.86 1.99
C ARG A 139 12.92 0.36 1.26
N TYR A 140 12.81 0.29 -0.08
CA TYR A 140 12.21 1.36 -0.86
C TYR A 140 10.76 1.61 -0.43
N VAL A 141 9.94 0.57 -0.33
CA VAL A 141 8.53 0.67 0.11
C VAL A 141 8.42 1.26 1.51
N MET A 142 9.26 0.82 2.45
CA MET A 142 9.27 1.34 3.83
C MET A 142 9.58 2.85 3.89
N VAL A 143 10.48 3.33 3.04
CA VAL A 143 10.81 4.77 2.96
C VAL A 143 9.72 5.54 2.23
N ASP A 144 9.22 5.00 1.11
CA ASP A 144 8.16 5.63 0.32
C ASP A 144 6.86 5.83 1.11
N ALA A 145 6.54 4.94 2.03
CA ALA A 145 5.37 5.04 2.90
C ALA A 145 5.35 6.31 3.78
N GLN A 146 6.45 7.02 3.92
CA GLN A 146 6.50 8.30 4.61
C GLN A 146 5.90 9.46 3.78
N ASN A 147 5.92 9.36 2.46
CA ASN A 147 5.39 10.39 1.57
C ASN A 147 3.93 10.76 1.90
N PRO A 148 2.96 9.83 1.89
CA PRO A 148 1.58 10.17 2.21
C PRO A 148 1.37 10.56 3.67
N ALA A 149 2.20 10.09 4.60
CA ALA A 149 2.15 10.51 6.00
C ALA A 149 2.51 12.00 6.14
N ILE A 150 3.59 12.44 5.48
CA ILE A 150 4.00 13.84 5.44
C ILE A 150 2.94 14.69 4.73
N THR A 151 2.47 14.24 3.56
CA THR A 151 1.39 14.91 2.82
C THR A 151 0.15 15.09 3.69
N SER A 152 -0.26 14.07 4.43
CA SER A 152 -1.40 14.14 5.35
C SER A 152 -1.21 15.18 6.46
N ALA A 153 0.02 15.33 6.97
CA ALA A 153 0.35 16.24 8.06
C ALA A 153 0.49 17.70 7.61
N THR A 154 0.83 17.93 6.35
CA THR A 154 1.15 19.28 5.83
C THR A 154 0.07 19.90 4.97
N GLN A 155 -1.10 19.25 4.81
CA GLN A 155 -2.24 19.83 4.08
C GLN A 155 -2.71 21.12 4.72
N TRP A 156 -2.99 22.13 3.89
CA TRP A 156 -3.56 23.39 4.34
C TRP A 156 -5.08 23.33 4.24
N PHE A 157 -5.76 23.64 5.33
CA PHE A 157 -7.22 23.70 5.38
C PHE A 157 -7.90 22.50 4.68
N GLU A 158 -8.62 22.74 3.60
CA GLU A 158 -9.34 21.71 2.86
C GLU A 158 -8.45 20.95 1.87
N ARG A 159 -7.42 21.61 1.32
CA ARG A 159 -6.48 21.01 0.38
C ARG A 159 -5.31 21.93 0.03
N THR A 160 -4.11 21.34 -0.14
CA THR A 160 -3.01 21.90 -0.94
C THR A 160 -2.79 21.03 -2.17
N LEU A 161 -2.35 21.62 -3.29
CA LEU A 161 -2.20 20.91 -4.56
C LEU A 161 -0.92 20.05 -4.64
N ASP A 162 0.01 20.22 -3.72
CA ASP A 162 1.26 19.48 -3.60
C ASP A 162 1.05 17.96 -3.43
N ASP A 163 -0.09 17.55 -2.88
CA ASP A 163 -0.48 16.16 -2.75
C ASP A 163 -0.61 15.44 -4.09
N SER A 164 -1.03 16.16 -5.11
CA SER A 164 -1.47 15.60 -6.39
C SER A 164 -0.34 14.90 -7.14
N ALA A 165 0.83 15.51 -7.23
CA ALA A 165 1.99 14.90 -7.90
C ALA A 165 2.60 13.80 -7.04
N ASN A 166 2.80 14.05 -5.74
CA ASN A 166 3.42 13.10 -4.82
C ASN A 166 2.68 11.76 -4.78
N LYS A 167 1.36 11.78 -4.53
CA LYS A 167 0.57 10.53 -4.42
C LYS A 167 0.50 9.72 -5.72
N ARG A 168 0.63 10.36 -6.89
CA ARG A 168 0.62 9.66 -8.19
C ARG A 168 1.90 8.89 -8.45
N ILE A 169 2.95 9.18 -7.72
CA ILE A 169 4.23 8.47 -7.75
C ILE A 169 4.25 7.48 -6.59
N SER A 170 4.16 7.96 -5.36
CA SER A 170 4.35 7.15 -4.15
C SER A 170 3.37 5.98 -4.05
N ILE A 171 2.07 6.18 -4.30
CA ILE A 171 1.09 5.10 -4.16
C ILE A 171 1.31 3.98 -5.19
N PRO A 172 1.35 4.26 -6.52
CA PRO A 172 1.59 3.20 -7.49
C PRO A 172 2.94 2.51 -7.31
N GLU A 173 4.00 3.25 -7.01
CA GLU A 173 5.33 2.68 -6.83
C GLU A 173 5.40 1.73 -5.63
N ALA A 174 4.76 2.06 -4.50
CA ALA A 174 4.69 1.17 -3.36
C ALA A 174 4.06 -0.18 -3.72
N PHE A 175 2.93 -0.17 -4.45
CA PHE A 175 2.27 -1.40 -4.91
C PHE A 175 3.13 -2.18 -5.92
N LEU A 176 3.69 -1.50 -6.91
CA LEU A 176 4.53 -2.14 -7.94
C LEU A 176 5.81 -2.73 -7.34
N CYS A 177 6.48 -2.00 -6.45
CA CYS A 177 7.67 -2.50 -5.77
C CYS A 177 7.35 -3.70 -4.87
N LEU A 178 6.21 -3.69 -4.18
CA LEU A 178 5.81 -4.82 -3.35
C LEU A 178 5.45 -6.05 -4.19
N LEU A 179 4.74 -5.87 -5.31
CA LEU A 179 4.45 -6.95 -6.27
C LEU A 179 5.75 -7.55 -6.80
N TYR A 180 6.70 -6.72 -7.23
CA TYR A 180 7.99 -7.20 -7.73
C TYR A 180 8.86 -7.85 -6.64
N THR A 181 8.66 -7.46 -5.37
CA THR A 181 9.26 -8.13 -4.22
C THR A 181 8.71 -9.56 -4.07
N SER A 182 7.41 -9.74 -4.26
CA SER A 182 6.75 -11.06 -4.22
C SER A 182 7.22 -11.96 -5.37
N ASP A 183 7.26 -11.44 -6.61
CA ASP A 183 7.77 -12.18 -7.78
C ASP A 183 9.23 -12.64 -7.59
N ALA A 184 10.03 -11.89 -6.85
CA ALA A 184 11.40 -12.27 -6.55
C ALA A 184 11.48 -13.41 -5.51
N ALA A 185 10.40 -13.70 -4.78
CA ALA A 185 10.32 -14.78 -3.80
C ALA A 185 9.95 -16.16 -4.44
N ASP A 186 9.29 -16.14 -5.60
CA ASP A 186 8.95 -17.33 -6.38
C ASP A 186 10.15 -17.85 -7.19
#